data_0089ea542d69e06762d3bc8300effd93
#
_entry.id   0089ea542d69e06762d3bc8300effd93
#
_cell.length_a   1.000
_cell.length_b   1.000
_cell.length_c   1.000
_cell.angle_alpha   90.00
_cell.angle_beta   90.00
_cell.angle_gamma   90.00
#
_symmetry.space_group_name_H-M   'P 1'
#
loop_
_entity.id
_entity.type
_entity.pdbx_description
1 polymer ?
#
loop_
_entity_poly.entity_id
_entity_poly.type
_entity_poly.pdbx_seq_one_letter_code
_entity_poly.pdbx_strand_id
1 'polypeptide(L)'
;MSAIDTALEWMNSRKGKVHYSMTDRLGPNSYDCSSAVYLALKHAGLIPAGESVGNTDTLFGALERAGWTKVARDHTGGYPARRGDIFIWGVRGASSGAAGHTGFFLDDHDTIIHCNYGYNGISVNPHDTIWVANGSPAVTIYRPPASALGRTTGSNDEVYRQVKAAMSDAFNRTFIRQGDLAKNRFGDARVKYRTVFEWLVTQYLVIEGMIEDIERLQLQQHNQNMQLLEHSIKRYDEVWAGIFTKYSLTGNPADMQPGILPQLETMVEK
;
A
#
# COMPACT_ATOMS: atom_id res chain seq x y z
N MET A 1 -3.92 2.28 -19.02
CA MET A 1 -3.86 0.99 -18.30
C MET A 1 -2.38 0.68 -18.09
N SER A 2 -1.95 0.40 -16.88
CA SER A 2 -0.55 0.06 -16.62
C SER A 2 -0.23 -1.37 -17.12
N ALA A 3 1.08 -1.69 -17.24
CA ALA A 3 1.45 -3.05 -17.60
C ALA A 3 0.99 -4.07 -16.54
N ILE A 4 1.01 -3.70 -15.25
CA ILE A 4 0.45 -4.53 -14.18
C ILE A 4 -1.06 -4.73 -14.34
N ASP A 5 -1.81 -3.66 -14.67
CA ASP A 5 -3.25 -3.81 -14.93
C ASP A 5 -3.52 -4.80 -16.07
N THR A 6 -2.71 -4.74 -17.14
CA THR A 6 -2.81 -5.67 -18.27
C THR A 6 -2.54 -7.11 -17.84
N ALA A 7 -1.53 -7.36 -16.99
CA ALA A 7 -1.25 -8.70 -16.48
C ALA A 7 -2.38 -9.23 -15.57
N LEU A 8 -2.89 -8.40 -14.67
CA LEU A 8 -3.98 -8.77 -13.76
C LEU A 8 -5.29 -9.01 -14.52
N GLU A 9 -5.58 -8.19 -15.54
CA GLU A 9 -6.76 -8.39 -16.41
C GLU A 9 -6.63 -9.68 -17.23
N TRP A 10 -5.41 -10.02 -17.70
CA TRP A 10 -5.17 -11.31 -18.37
C TRP A 10 -5.52 -12.49 -17.46
N MET A 11 -5.14 -12.44 -16.18
CA MET A 11 -5.52 -13.45 -15.18
C MET A 11 -7.03 -13.44 -14.93
N ASN A 12 -7.61 -12.26 -14.68
CA ASN A 12 -9.02 -12.11 -14.32
C ASN A 12 -9.96 -12.55 -15.44
N SER A 13 -9.62 -12.29 -16.71
CA SER A 13 -10.42 -12.71 -17.87
C SER A 13 -10.52 -14.23 -18.03
N ARG A 14 -9.63 -14.99 -17.39
CA ARG A 14 -9.56 -16.46 -17.39
C ARG A 14 -10.11 -17.11 -16.14
N LYS A 15 -10.40 -16.31 -15.11
CA LYS A 15 -10.97 -16.79 -13.84
C LYS A 15 -12.26 -17.57 -14.07
N GLY A 16 -12.32 -18.81 -13.59
CA GLY A 16 -13.47 -19.71 -13.75
C GLY A 16 -13.69 -20.27 -15.16
N LYS A 17 -12.76 -19.99 -16.10
CA LYS A 17 -12.88 -20.44 -17.51
C LYS A 17 -11.80 -21.42 -17.94
N VAL A 18 -10.80 -21.65 -17.10
CA VAL A 18 -9.65 -22.51 -17.42
C VAL A 18 -9.44 -23.53 -16.31
N HIS A 19 -8.77 -24.64 -16.63
CA HIS A 19 -8.46 -25.70 -15.68
C HIS A 19 -7.02 -25.63 -15.19
N TYR A 20 -6.74 -26.27 -14.06
CA TYR A 20 -5.38 -26.48 -13.60
C TYR A 20 -4.76 -27.71 -14.28
N SER A 21 -3.57 -27.59 -14.85
CA SER A 21 -2.81 -28.70 -15.38
C SER A 21 -1.30 -28.42 -15.28
N MET A 22 -0.54 -29.41 -14.80
CA MET A 22 0.92 -29.35 -14.79
C MET A 22 1.56 -29.88 -16.09
N THR A 23 0.81 -30.61 -16.91
CA THR A 23 1.27 -31.21 -18.16
C THR A 23 0.81 -30.41 -19.37
N ASP A 24 -0.46 -30.05 -19.46
CA ASP A 24 -1.03 -29.15 -20.47
C ASP A 24 -1.18 -27.75 -19.88
N ARG A 25 -0.05 -27.04 -19.74
CA ARG A 25 0.05 -25.85 -18.91
C ARG A 25 0.24 -24.52 -19.66
N LEU A 26 0.24 -24.56 -20.98
CA LEU A 26 0.54 -23.38 -21.80
C LEU A 26 -0.71 -22.72 -22.41
N GLY A 27 -1.88 -23.17 -22.02
CA GLY A 27 -3.18 -22.66 -22.49
C GLY A 27 -3.61 -23.17 -23.86
N PRO A 28 -4.73 -22.72 -24.40
CA PRO A 28 -5.61 -21.69 -23.81
C PRO A 28 -6.55 -22.21 -22.72
N ASN A 29 -6.73 -23.53 -22.57
CA ASN A 29 -7.75 -24.13 -21.71
C ASN A 29 -7.25 -24.48 -20.31
N SER A 30 -5.94 -24.60 -20.14
CA SER A 30 -5.35 -24.99 -18.87
C SER A 30 -3.97 -24.36 -18.62
N TYR A 31 -3.66 -24.14 -17.35
CA TYR A 31 -2.41 -23.57 -16.84
C TYR A 31 -2.07 -24.23 -15.50
N ASP A 32 -0.80 -24.13 -15.09
CA ASP A 32 -0.41 -24.25 -13.68
C ASP A 32 -0.16 -22.86 -13.08
N CYS A 33 0.22 -22.80 -11.78
CA CYS A 33 0.45 -21.56 -11.09
C CYS A 33 1.53 -20.68 -11.78
N SER A 34 2.65 -21.28 -12.14
CA SER A 34 3.78 -20.56 -12.73
C SER A 34 3.54 -20.19 -14.18
N SER A 35 2.97 -21.06 -14.98
CA SER A 35 2.69 -20.75 -16.38
C SER A 35 1.66 -19.64 -16.54
N ALA A 36 0.65 -19.58 -15.68
CA ALA A 36 -0.33 -18.50 -15.67
C ALA A 36 0.36 -17.15 -15.41
N VAL A 37 1.25 -17.09 -14.41
CA VAL A 37 2.03 -15.88 -14.10
C VAL A 37 2.96 -15.50 -15.23
N TYR A 38 3.75 -16.45 -15.75
CA TYR A 38 4.64 -16.18 -16.89
C TYR A 38 3.91 -15.62 -18.10
N LEU A 39 2.78 -16.23 -18.47
CA LEU A 39 2.01 -15.81 -19.64
C LEU A 39 1.32 -14.46 -19.44
N ALA A 40 0.84 -14.18 -18.23
CA ALA A 40 0.32 -12.86 -17.89
C ALA A 40 1.41 -11.78 -17.99
N LEU A 41 2.61 -12.05 -17.46
CA LEU A 41 3.75 -11.14 -17.55
C LEU A 41 4.20 -10.91 -19.00
N LYS A 42 4.28 -11.97 -19.81
CA LYS A 42 4.61 -11.87 -21.25
C LYS A 42 3.57 -11.05 -22.01
N HIS A 43 2.29 -11.31 -21.77
CA HIS A 43 1.19 -10.58 -22.40
C HIS A 43 1.25 -9.08 -22.10
N ALA A 44 1.65 -8.73 -20.88
CA ALA A 44 1.78 -7.35 -20.43
C ALA A 44 3.12 -6.69 -20.79
N GLY A 45 4.06 -7.40 -21.42
CA GLY A 45 5.40 -6.90 -21.72
C GLY A 45 6.28 -6.68 -20.48
N LEU A 46 5.95 -7.32 -19.36
CA LEU A 46 6.67 -7.22 -18.09
C LEU A 46 7.89 -8.14 -18.00
N ILE A 47 7.95 -9.14 -18.88
CA ILE A 47 9.12 -9.95 -19.19
C ILE A 47 9.24 -10.09 -20.71
N PRO A 48 10.45 -10.36 -21.26
CA PRO A 48 10.62 -10.49 -22.71
C PRO A 48 9.70 -11.55 -23.32
N ALA A 49 9.15 -11.27 -24.51
CA ALA A 49 8.29 -12.22 -25.22
C ALA A 49 9.03 -13.54 -25.54
N GLY A 50 10.35 -13.50 -25.74
CA GLY A 50 11.22 -14.67 -25.95
C GLY A 50 11.59 -15.43 -24.67
N GLU A 51 11.25 -14.95 -23.48
CA GLU A 51 11.50 -15.67 -22.24
C GLU A 51 10.73 -17.00 -22.24
N SER A 52 11.39 -18.09 -21.90
CA SER A 52 10.75 -19.39 -21.79
C SER A 52 9.77 -19.43 -20.61
N VAL A 53 8.62 -20.07 -20.79
CA VAL A 53 7.70 -20.32 -19.67
C VAL A 53 8.31 -21.40 -18.78
N GLY A 54 8.88 -20.95 -17.68
CA GLY A 54 9.52 -21.81 -16.70
C GLY A 54 8.55 -22.33 -15.63
N ASN A 55 9.09 -22.73 -14.50
CA ASN A 55 8.36 -23.16 -13.31
C ASN A 55 8.52 -22.10 -12.19
N THR A 56 7.98 -22.39 -11.01
CA THR A 56 8.05 -21.49 -9.83
C THR A 56 9.51 -21.18 -9.46
N ASP A 57 10.43 -22.16 -9.58
CA ASP A 57 11.83 -21.96 -9.21
C ASP A 57 12.58 -21.05 -10.21
N THR A 58 12.31 -21.16 -11.49
CA THR A 58 12.93 -20.29 -12.51
C THR A 58 12.34 -18.87 -12.49
N LEU A 59 11.15 -18.69 -11.90
CA LEU A 59 10.46 -17.40 -11.83
C LEU A 59 11.27 -16.36 -11.05
N PHE A 60 11.98 -16.77 -9.99
CA PHE A 60 12.88 -15.86 -9.24
C PHE A 60 13.83 -15.12 -10.18
N GLY A 61 14.56 -15.86 -10.99
CA GLY A 61 15.54 -15.28 -11.92
C GLY A 61 14.89 -14.48 -13.04
N ALA A 62 13.74 -14.91 -13.54
CA ALA A 62 13.00 -14.18 -14.59
C ALA A 62 12.55 -12.81 -14.11
N LEU A 63 12.02 -12.72 -12.90
CA LEU A 63 11.60 -11.46 -12.27
C LEU A 63 12.80 -10.54 -12.01
N GLU A 64 13.89 -11.07 -11.44
CA GLU A 64 15.11 -10.30 -11.17
C GLU A 64 15.72 -9.71 -12.45
N ARG A 65 15.80 -10.49 -13.55
CA ARG A 65 16.26 -9.99 -14.86
C ARG A 65 15.34 -8.91 -15.44
N ALA A 66 14.07 -8.96 -15.12
CA ALA A 66 13.08 -7.96 -15.53
C ALA A 66 13.02 -6.72 -14.62
N GLY A 67 13.94 -6.61 -13.65
CA GLY A 67 14.03 -5.45 -12.76
C GLY A 67 13.06 -5.45 -11.58
N TRP A 68 12.42 -6.59 -11.29
CA TRP A 68 11.61 -6.72 -10.09
C TRP A 68 12.49 -6.82 -8.85
N THR A 69 12.04 -6.25 -7.74
CA THR A 69 12.79 -6.19 -6.49
C THR A 69 12.11 -6.99 -5.38
N LYS A 70 12.91 -7.65 -4.54
CA LYS A 70 12.38 -8.36 -3.37
C LYS A 70 11.84 -7.38 -2.36
N VAL A 71 10.65 -7.68 -1.84
CA VAL A 71 10.04 -6.95 -0.74
C VAL A 71 10.64 -7.46 0.58
N ALA A 72 11.20 -6.55 1.37
CA ALA A 72 11.68 -6.87 2.70
C ALA A 72 10.51 -7.08 3.67
N ARG A 73 10.73 -7.90 4.70
CA ARG A 73 9.79 -7.96 5.84
C ARG A 73 9.78 -6.63 6.58
N ASP A 74 8.63 -6.25 7.07
CA ASP A 74 8.48 -5.08 7.91
C ASP A 74 8.89 -5.38 9.38
N HIS A 75 8.75 -4.38 10.24
CA HIS A 75 9.10 -4.49 11.66
C HIS A 75 8.22 -5.48 12.45
N THR A 76 7.06 -5.88 11.92
CA THR A 76 6.19 -6.91 12.51
C THR A 76 6.54 -8.31 12.04
N GLY A 77 7.46 -8.44 11.07
CA GLY A 77 7.82 -9.69 10.43
C GLY A 77 6.91 -10.06 9.26
N GLY A 78 5.91 -9.23 8.96
CA GLY A 78 5.03 -9.37 7.80
C GLY A 78 5.67 -8.87 6.52
N TYR A 79 4.98 -9.06 5.40
CA TYR A 79 5.35 -8.46 4.13
C TYR A 79 4.35 -7.36 3.78
N PRO A 80 4.80 -6.12 3.55
CA PRO A 80 3.93 -5.05 3.07
C PRO A 80 3.64 -5.26 1.57
N ALA A 81 2.83 -6.29 1.28
CA ALA A 81 2.43 -6.63 -0.08
C ALA A 81 1.60 -5.50 -0.68
N ARG A 82 1.72 -5.31 -2.00
CA ARG A 82 0.98 -4.31 -2.78
C ARG A 82 0.37 -4.93 -4.00
N ARG A 83 -0.69 -4.31 -4.48
CA ARG A 83 -1.31 -4.70 -5.75
C ARG A 83 -0.25 -4.80 -6.86
N GLY A 84 -0.25 -5.93 -7.55
CA GLY A 84 0.71 -6.24 -8.61
C GLY A 84 2.00 -6.92 -8.12
N ASP A 85 2.25 -7.00 -6.82
CA ASP A 85 3.33 -7.82 -6.31
C ASP A 85 3.07 -9.30 -6.64
N ILE A 86 4.16 -10.05 -6.83
CA ILE A 86 4.11 -11.50 -7.07
C ILE A 86 4.66 -12.20 -5.84
N PHE A 87 3.90 -13.15 -5.29
CA PHE A 87 4.42 -14.06 -4.28
C PHE A 87 4.99 -15.32 -4.93
N ILE A 88 6.03 -15.86 -4.34
CA ILE A 88 6.58 -17.18 -4.65
C ILE A 88 6.70 -17.95 -3.33
N TRP A 89 6.01 -19.08 -3.24
CA TRP A 89 6.16 -20.02 -2.13
C TRP A 89 7.23 -21.05 -2.46
N GLY A 90 7.93 -21.49 -1.44
CA GLY A 90 9.05 -22.41 -1.53
C GLY A 90 10.40 -21.69 -1.50
N VAL A 91 11.44 -22.48 -1.26
CA VAL A 91 12.82 -21.99 -1.22
C VAL A 91 13.40 -22.01 -2.62
N ARG A 92 14.09 -20.94 -3.03
CA ARG A 92 14.81 -20.89 -4.31
C ARG A 92 15.78 -22.06 -4.43
N GLY A 93 15.76 -22.75 -5.56
CA GLY A 93 16.50 -23.98 -5.83
C GLY A 93 15.73 -25.26 -5.47
N ALA A 94 14.56 -25.14 -4.82
CA ALA A 94 13.76 -26.27 -4.37
C ALA A 94 12.23 -26.01 -4.48
N SER A 95 11.80 -24.99 -5.23
CA SER A 95 10.39 -24.59 -5.35
C SER A 95 9.71 -25.02 -6.65
N SER A 96 10.27 -25.97 -7.38
CA SER A 96 9.66 -26.51 -8.60
C SER A 96 8.54 -27.51 -8.31
N GLY A 97 7.58 -27.61 -9.24
CA GLY A 97 6.47 -28.56 -9.16
C GLY A 97 5.57 -28.30 -7.94
N ALA A 98 5.20 -29.38 -7.22
CA ALA A 98 4.32 -29.30 -6.06
C ALA A 98 4.94 -28.62 -4.83
N ALA A 99 6.27 -28.40 -4.83
CA ALA A 99 6.98 -27.74 -3.75
C ALA A 99 6.89 -26.19 -3.82
N GLY A 100 6.34 -25.64 -4.90
CA GLY A 100 6.21 -24.20 -5.10
C GLY A 100 4.83 -23.77 -5.55
N HIS A 101 4.50 -22.51 -5.26
CA HIS A 101 3.27 -21.88 -5.73
C HIS A 101 3.50 -20.39 -5.99
N THR A 102 2.69 -19.77 -6.85
CA THR A 102 2.83 -18.35 -7.21
C THR A 102 1.51 -17.76 -7.72
N GLY A 103 1.41 -16.44 -7.62
CA GLY A 103 0.32 -15.62 -8.11
C GLY A 103 0.61 -14.15 -7.88
N PHE A 104 -0.39 -13.30 -8.13
CA PHE A 104 -0.32 -11.87 -7.94
C PHE A 104 -1.17 -11.43 -6.77
N PHE A 105 -0.74 -10.40 -6.04
CA PHE A 105 -1.62 -9.65 -5.16
C PHE A 105 -2.54 -8.72 -5.99
N LEU A 106 -3.82 -8.72 -5.66
CA LEU A 106 -4.84 -7.88 -6.28
C LEU A 106 -5.04 -6.54 -5.57
N ASP A 107 -4.64 -6.47 -4.32
CA ASP A 107 -4.74 -5.30 -3.46
C ASP A 107 -3.50 -5.18 -2.56
N ASP A 108 -3.49 -4.17 -1.70
CA ASP A 108 -2.41 -3.89 -0.77
C ASP A 108 -2.61 -4.62 0.58
N HIS A 109 -3.47 -5.61 0.61
CA HIS A 109 -3.79 -6.40 1.80
C HIS A 109 -3.43 -7.88 1.59
N ASP A 110 -4.42 -8.72 1.39
CA ASP A 110 -4.26 -10.17 1.43
C ASP A 110 -4.91 -10.89 0.23
N THR A 111 -5.52 -10.15 -0.69
CA THR A 111 -6.24 -10.76 -1.82
C THR A 111 -5.27 -11.13 -2.94
N ILE A 112 -5.25 -12.41 -3.32
CA ILE A 112 -4.44 -12.91 -4.44
C ILE A 112 -5.28 -13.46 -5.57
N ILE A 113 -4.73 -13.40 -6.81
CA ILE A 113 -5.20 -14.14 -7.97
C ILE A 113 -4.12 -15.13 -8.41
N HIS A 114 -4.48 -16.38 -8.51
CA HIS A 114 -3.56 -17.47 -8.81
C HIS A 114 -4.23 -18.61 -9.56
N CYS A 115 -3.46 -19.41 -10.30
CA CYS A 115 -3.94 -20.67 -10.85
C CYS A 115 -3.64 -21.80 -9.85
N ASN A 116 -4.68 -22.45 -9.36
CA ASN A 116 -4.61 -23.30 -8.17
C ASN A 116 -5.22 -24.69 -8.45
N TYR A 117 -4.54 -25.75 -7.98
CA TYR A 117 -5.02 -27.13 -8.11
C TYR A 117 -6.33 -27.36 -7.32
N GLY A 118 -6.41 -26.87 -6.11
CA GLY A 118 -7.57 -27.08 -5.21
C GLY A 118 -8.86 -26.46 -5.74
N TYR A 119 -8.76 -25.36 -6.53
CA TYR A 119 -9.90 -24.70 -7.18
C TYR A 119 -9.97 -25.03 -8.68
N ASN A 120 -9.13 -25.92 -9.16
CA ASN A 120 -9.05 -26.37 -10.54
C ASN A 120 -9.01 -25.22 -11.58
N GLY A 121 -8.13 -24.25 -11.39
CA GLY A 121 -7.95 -23.15 -12.31
C GLY A 121 -7.63 -21.83 -11.64
N ILE A 122 -7.92 -20.72 -12.33
CA ILE A 122 -7.65 -19.38 -11.80
C ILE A 122 -8.78 -18.98 -10.86
N SER A 123 -8.39 -18.66 -9.63
CA SER A 123 -9.29 -18.22 -8.52
C SER A 123 -8.73 -16.99 -7.80
N VAL A 124 -9.58 -16.37 -7.00
CA VAL A 124 -9.24 -15.26 -6.10
C VAL A 124 -9.49 -15.71 -4.68
N ASN A 125 -8.50 -15.56 -3.83
CA ASN A 125 -8.53 -16.07 -2.46
C ASN A 125 -7.72 -15.16 -1.52
N PRO A 126 -7.96 -15.19 -0.20
CA PRO A 126 -7.05 -14.59 0.78
C PRO A 126 -5.72 -15.37 0.82
N HIS A 127 -4.59 -14.67 0.66
CA HIS A 127 -3.25 -15.28 0.63
C HIS A 127 -2.96 -16.06 1.90
N ASP A 128 -3.12 -15.43 3.07
CA ASP A 128 -2.74 -16.02 4.35
C ASP A 128 -3.57 -17.25 4.68
N THR A 129 -4.87 -17.25 4.32
CA THR A 129 -5.74 -18.41 4.48
C THR A 129 -5.22 -19.61 3.67
N ILE A 130 -4.90 -19.39 2.40
CA ILE A 130 -4.41 -20.45 1.52
C ILE A 130 -2.98 -20.87 1.92
N TRP A 131 -2.14 -19.92 2.31
CA TRP A 131 -0.77 -20.15 2.74
C TRP A 131 -0.72 -21.05 3.99
N VAL A 132 -1.53 -20.74 5.01
CA VAL A 132 -1.64 -21.55 6.24
C VAL A 132 -2.16 -22.95 5.90
N ALA A 133 -3.19 -23.07 5.06
CA ALA A 133 -3.74 -24.34 4.61
C ALA A 133 -2.74 -25.22 3.87
N ASN A 134 -1.69 -24.62 3.29
CA ASN A 134 -0.60 -25.33 2.59
C ASN A 134 0.67 -25.51 3.46
N GLY A 135 0.56 -25.38 4.77
CA GLY A 135 1.65 -25.65 5.72
C GLY A 135 2.64 -24.51 5.87
N SER A 136 2.24 -23.29 5.55
CA SER A 136 3.04 -22.07 5.72
C SER A 136 4.44 -22.13 5.10
N PRO A 137 4.57 -22.44 3.82
CA PRO A 137 5.87 -22.54 3.14
C PRO A 137 6.64 -21.22 3.19
N ALA A 138 7.95 -21.28 2.93
CA ALA A 138 8.75 -20.06 2.76
C ALA A 138 8.14 -19.16 1.68
N VAL A 139 8.11 -17.85 1.92
CA VAL A 139 7.53 -16.86 1.01
C VAL A 139 8.61 -15.87 0.58
N THR A 140 8.66 -15.57 -0.70
CA THR A 140 9.36 -14.41 -1.26
C THR A 140 8.36 -13.58 -2.05
N ILE A 141 8.35 -12.27 -1.83
CA ILE A 141 7.51 -11.35 -2.60
C ILE A 141 8.39 -10.49 -3.48
N TYR A 142 7.98 -10.31 -4.73
CA TYR A 142 8.62 -9.44 -5.70
C TYR A 142 7.70 -8.29 -6.09
N ARG A 143 8.23 -7.09 -6.05
CA ARG A 143 7.58 -5.84 -6.46
C ARG A 143 7.97 -5.47 -7.88
N PRO A 144 7.01 -5.09 -8.73
CA PRO A 144 7.30 -4.66 -10.09
C PRO A 144 8.09 -3.34 -10.11
N PRO A 145 8.88 -3.09 -11.15
CA PRO A 145 9.52 -1.78 -11.34
C PRO A 145 8.45 -0.68 -11.53
N ALA A 146 8.77 0.54 -11.11
CA ALA A 146 7.84 1.68 -11.17
C ALA A 146 7.24 1.92 -12.57
N SER A 147 8.01 1.68 -13.61
CA SER A 147 7.55 1.75 -15.00
C SER A 147 6.39 0.81 -15.33
N ALA A 148 6.34 -0.35 -14.68
CA ALA A 148 5.28 -1.35 -14.87
C ALA A 148 3.94 -0.91 -14.27
N LEU A 149 3.98 -0.03 -13.28
CA LEU A 149 2.82 0.50 -12.58
C LEU A 149 2.11 1.65 -13.35
N GLY A 150 2.59 2.00 -14.53
CA GLY A 150 2.07 3.14 -15.32
C GLY A 150 2.39 4.49 -14.67
N ARG A 151 3.24 4.50 -13.66
CA ARG A 151 3.78 5.72 -13.09
C ARG A 151 4.73 6.34 -14.11
N THR A 152 4.27 7.33 -14.82
CA THR A 152 5.18 8.32 -15.37
C THR A 152 5.81 8.99 -14.14
N THR A 153 7.11 8.78 -13.95
CA THR A 153 7.93 9.40 -12.91
C THR A 153 7.96 10.94 -13.06
N GLY A 154 6.83 11.60 -13.02
CA GLY A 154 6.79 13.04 -13.27
C GLY A 154 5.58 13.72 -12.68
N SER A 155 4.38 13.18 -12.87
CA SER A 155 3.18 13.94 -12.56
C SER A 155 2.66 13.70 -11.14
N ASN A 156 2.66 12.46 -10.66
CA ASN A 156 2.12 12.15 -9.32
C ASN A 156 3.13 12.48 -8.20
N ASP A 157 4.43 12.25 -8.43
CA ASP A 157 5.48 12.65 -7.48
C ASP A 157 5.57 14.17 -7.35
N GLU A 158 5.26 14.91 -8.42
CA GLU A 158 5.23 16.37 -8.39
C GLU A 158 3.99 16.88 -7.65
N VAL A 159 2.82 16.31 -7.94
CA VAL A 159 1.57 16.63 -7.21
C VAL A 159 1.72 16.30 -5.72
N TYR A 160 2.27 15.13 -5.39
CA TYR A 160 2.55 14.76 -4.02
C TYR A 160 3.51 15.72 -3.33
N ARG A 161 4.63 16.04 -3.95
CA ARG A 161 5.59 17.03 -3.41
C ARG A 161 4.95 18.39 -3.21
N GLN A 162 4.09 18.83 -4.14
CA GLN A 162 3.39 20.10 -4.03
C GLN A 162 2.36 20.08 -2.90
N VAL A 163 1.58 19.00 -2.77
CA VAL A 163 0.63 18.81 -1.66
C VAL A 163 1.36 18.75 -0.32
N LYS A 164 2.41 17.95 -0.22
CA LYS A 164 3.25 17.86 1.00
C LYS A 164 3.88 19.21 1.37
N ALA A 165 4.39 19.94 0.38
CA ALA A 165 4.96 21.28 0.58
C ALA A 165 3.89 22.30 1.02
N ALA A 166 2.71 22.27 0.38
CA ALA A 166 1.61 23.17 0.73
C ALA A 166 1.05 22.87 2.15
N MET A 167 0.93 21.60 2.52
CA MET A 167 0.51 21.19 3.88
C MET A 167 1.55 21.58 4.92
N SER A 168 2.84 21.35 4.66
CA SER A 168 3.94 21.77 5.55
C SER A 168 3.97 23.29 5.72
N ASP A 169 3.74 24.04 4.67
CA ASP A 169 3.72 25.49 4.70
C ASP A 169 2.47 26.04 5.43
N ALA A 170 1.31 25.45 5.20
CA ALA A 170 0.08 25.76 5.93
C ALA A 170 0.23 25.44 7.43
N PHE A 171 0.81 24.29 7.76
CA PHE A 171 1.12 23.88 9.12
C PHE A 171 2.07 24.88 9.79
N ASN A 172 3.19 25.23 9.16
CA ASN A 172 4.17 26.16 9.68
C ASN A 172 3.55 27.55 9.90
N ARG A 173 2.75 28.05 8.96
CA ARG A 173 2.05 29.33 9.11
C ARG A 173 1.07 29.33 10.27
N THR A 174 0.28 28.30 10.39
CA THR A 174 -0.69 28.15 11.48
C THR A 174 0.02 28.01 12.82
N PHE A 175 1.08 27.20 12.87
CA PHE A 175 1.89 26.97 14.06
C PHE A 175 2.57 28.26 14.56
N ILE A 176 3.24 29.01 13.67
CA ILE A 176 3.90 30.27 14.01
C ILE A 176 2.87 31.28 14.53
N ARG A 177 1.75 31.42 13.81
CA ARG A 177 0.68 32.36 14.19
C ARG A 177 0.08 32.01 15.57
N GLN A 178 -0.15 30.74 15.86
CA GLN A 178 -0.70 30.31 17.14
C GLN A 178 0.34 30.42 18.27
N GLY A 179 1.61 30.17 17.95
CA GLY A 179 2.71 30.38 18.88
C GLY A 179 2.84 31.82 19.33
N ASP A 180 2.69 32.78 18.43
CA ASP A 180 2.73 34.20 18.71
C ASP A 180 1.49 34.65 19.51
N LEU A 181 0.33 34.12 19.18
CA LEU A 181 -0.90 34.36 19.95
C LEU A 181 -0.81 33.81 21.38
N ALA A 182 -0.23 32.63 21.57
CA ALA A 182 -0.02 32.03 22.89
C ALA A 182 0.99 32.83 23.74
N LYS A 183 2.11 33.26 23.15
CA LYS A 183 3.09 34.13 23.83
C LYS A 183 2.48 35.43 24.34
N ASN A 184 1.64 36.05 23.53
CA ASN A 184 1.01 37.35 23.90
C ASN A 184 -0.07 37.21 24.95
N ARG A 185 -0.69 36.04 25.13
CA ARG A 185 -1.81 35.83 26.04
C ARG A 185 -1.44 35.23 27.40
N PHE A 186 -0.40 34.45 27.51
CA PHE A 186 -0.22 33.51 28.62
C PHE A 186 1.11 33.62 29.39
N GLY A 187 1.94 34.60 29.14
CA GLY A 187 3.22 34.75 29.84
C GLY A 187 4.13 33.53 29.64
N ASP A 188 4.68 32.94 30.68
CA ASP A 188 5.63 31.82 30.57
C ASP A 188 4.95 30.51 30.04
N ALA A 189 4.73 30.47 28.75
CA ALA A 189 3.96 29.46 28.02
C ALA A 189 4.79 28.20 27.67
N ARG A 190 6.07 28.11 28.12
CA ARG A 190 7.00 27.05 27.62
C ARG A 190 6.50 25.63 27.82
N VAL A 191 5.93 25.32 28.98
CA VAL A 191 5.43 23.98 29.32
C VAL A 191 4.18 23.66 28.54
N LYS A 192 3.26 24.59 28.40
CA LYS A 192 2.01 24.46 27.66
C LYS A 192 2.27 24.35 26.14
N TYR A 193 3.23 25.11 25.68
CA TYR A 193 3.68 25.13 24.30
C TYR A 193 4.29 23.78 23.90
N ARG A 194 5.07 23.16 24.76
CA ARG A 194 5.67 21.87 24.55
C ARG A 194 4.61 20.78 24.35
N THR A 195 3.57 20.72 25.17
CA THR A 195 2.51 19.70 25.07
C THR A 195 1.69 19.87 23.79
N VAL A 196 1.31 21.10 23.45
CA VAL A 196 0.62 21.40 22.19
C VAL A 196 1.53 21.10 21.00
N PHE A 197 2.82 21.40 21.08
CA PHE A 197 3.79 21.08 20.04
C PHE A 197 3.96 19.58 19.86
N GLU A 198 4.13 18.81 20.93
CA GLU A 198 4.27 17.35 20.87
C GLU A 198 3.02 16.71 20.27
N TRP A 199 1.83 17.21 20.62
CA TRP A 199 0.59 16.76 20.03
C TRP A 199 0.49 17.13 18.53
N LEU A 200 0.86 18.35 18.15
CA LEU A 200 0.93 18.80 16.76
C LEU A 200 1.86 17.95 15.92
N VAL A 201 3.03 17.61 16.44
CA VAL A 201 3.99 16.72 15.78
C VAL A 201 3.40 15.32 15.61
N THR A 202 2.70 14.81 16.62
CA THR A 202 2.02 13.52 16.54
C THR A 202 0.97 13.52 15.44
N GLN A 203 0.14 14.59 15.36
CA GLN A 203 -0.85 14.72 14.30
C GLN A 203 -0.20 14.85 12.91
N TYR A 204 0.90 15.58 12.81
CA TYR A 204 1.67 15.67 11.57
C TYR A 204 2.17 14.29 11.11
N LEU A 205 2.70 13.47 12.02
CA LEU A 205 3.15 12.11 11.73
C LEU A 205 1.98 11.20 11.32
N VAL A 206 0.80 11.38 11.93
CA VAL A 206 -0.42 10.66 11.50
C VAL A 206 -0.82 11.07 10.09
N ILE A 207 -0.76 12.37 9.75
CA ILE A 207 -1.04 12.85 8.39
C ILE A 207 0.01 12.29 7.40
N GLU A 208 1.29 12.31 7.74
CA GLU A 208 2.32 11.71 6.89
C GLU A 208 2.03 10.22 6.66
N GLY A 209 1.66 9.47 7.70
CA GLY A 209 1.24 8.08 7.57
C GLY A 209 0.00 7.91 6.69
N MET A 210 -1.01 8.77 6.84
CA MET A 210 -2.19 8.76 5.96
C MET A 210 -1.84 9.10 4.51
N ILE A 211 -0.93 10.05 4.28
CA ILE A 211 -0.46 10.40 2.94
C ILE A 211 0.32 9.22 2.35
N GLU A 212 1.17 8.56 3.13
CA GLU A 212 1.87 7.36 2.71
C GLU A 212 0.91 6.21 2.41
N ASP A 213 -0.18 6.06 3.19
CA ASP A 213 -1.24 5.08 2.93
C ASP A 213 -2.03 5.41 1.66
N ILE A 214 -2.32 6.69 1.40
CA ILE A 214 -2.92 7.16 0.15
C ILE A 214 -1.99 6.89 -1.04
N GLU A 215 -0.68 7.05 -0.87
CA GLU A 215 0.31 6.65 -1.89
C GLU A 215 0.34 5.15 -2.14
N ARG A 216 0.14 4.34 -1.09
CA ARG A 216 0.04 2.89 -1.21
C ARG A 216 -1.23 2.45 -1.92
N LEU A 217 -2.34 3.14 -1.69
CA LEU A 217 -3.58 2.96 -2.42
C LEU A 217 -3.37 3.47 -3.84
N GLN A 218 -2.87 2.59 -4.71
CA GLN A 218 -2.72 2.92 -6.13
C GLN A 218 -4.03 3.46 -6.68
N LEU A 219 -3.96 4.70 -7.13
CA LEU A 219 -5.06 5.53 -7.62
C LEU A 219 -5.77 4.90 -8.82
N GLN A 220 -6.58 3.87 -8.62
CA GLN A 220 -7.45 3.37 -9.68
C GLN A 220 -8.57 4.34 -10.05
N GLN A 221 -8.86 5.34 -9.19
CA GLN A 221 -9.86 6.37 -9.47
C GLN A 221 -9.39 7.71 -8.91
N HIS A 222 -8.66 8.43 -9.73
CA HIS A 222 -8.11 9.76 -9.40
C HIS A 222 -9.14 10.70 -8.75
N ASN A 223 -10.37 10.73 -9.24
CA ASN A 223 -11.41 11.60 -8.71
C ASN A 223 -11.94 11.19 -7.33
N GLN A 224 -12.04 9.89 -7.02
CA GLN A 224 -12.49 9.43 -5.71
C GLN A 224 -11.44 9.67 -4.62
N ASN A 225 -10.18 9.57 -4.98
CA ASN A 225 -9.08 9.77 -4.03
C ASN A 225 -8.86 11.27 -3.74
N MET A 226 -9.06 12.14 -4.73
CA MET A 226 -9.06 13.58 -4.50
C MET A 226 -10.21 13.99 -3.59
N GLN A 227 -11.41 13.42 -3.76
CA GLN A 227 -12.55 13.67 -2.86
C GLN A 227 -12.28 13.16 -1.43
N LEU A 228 -11.64 12.00 -1.28
CA LEU A 228 -11.24 11.47 0.02
C LEU A 228 -10.17 12.36 0.68
N LEU A 229 -9.21 12.83 -0.08
CA LEU A 229 -8.18 13.76 0.39
C LEU A 229 -8.79 15.10 0.81
N GLU A 230 -9.65 15.68 -0.02
CA GLU A 230 -10.38 16.92 0.29
C GLU A 230 -11.25 16.76 1.54
N HIS A 231 -11.94 15.62 1.67
CA HIS A 231 -12.74 15.31 2.84
C HIS A 231 -11.87 15.16 4.11
N SER A 232 -10.72 14.51 3.99
CA SER A 232 -9.78 14.34 5.10
C SER A 232 -9.18 15.68 5.52
N ILE A 233 -8.76 16.51 4.56
CA ILE A 233 -8.26 17.87 4.83
C ILE A 233 -9.34 18.71 5.53
N LYS A 234 -10.56 18.73 4.98
CA LYS A 234 -11.67 19.48 5.57
C LYS A 234 -11.99 19.03 6.99
N ARG A 235 -12.04 17.73 7.23
CA ARG A 235 -12.26 17.17 8.57
C ARG A 235 -11.13 17.56 9.53
N TYR A 236 -9.91 17.61 9.03
CA TYR A 236 -8.74 18.04 9.79
C TYR A 236 -8.83 19.52 10.16
N ASP A 237 -9.21 20.37 9.21
CA ASP A 237 -9.43 21.81 9.46
C ASP A 237 -10.54 22.04 10.48
N GLU A 238 -11.61 21.27 10.42
CA GLU A 238 -12.73 21.34 11.37
C GLU A 238 -12.29 20.93 12.80
N VAL A 239 -11.52 19.86 12.93
CA VAL A 239 -10.96 19.41 14.21
C VAL A 239 -10.02 20.47 14.77
N TRP A 240 -9.13 21.02 13.93
CA TRP A 240 -8.22 22.10 14.31
C TRP A 240 -8.96 23.36 14.74
N ALA A 241 -9.93 23.80 13.94
CA ALA A 241 -10.76 24.95 14.27
C ALA A 241 -11.48 24.77 15.61
N GLY A 242 -12.02 23.57 15.87
CA GLY A 242 -12.64 23.23 17.14
C GLY A 242 -11.68 23.27 18.32
N ILE A 243 -10.48 22.72 18.17
CA ILE A 243 -9.43 22.75 19.20
C ILE A 243 -8.99 24.18 19.47
N PHE A 244 -8.68 24.96 18.44
CA PHE A 244 -8.25 26.35 18.60
C PHE A 244 -9.33 27.23 19.18
N THR A 245 -10.58 27.03 18.78
CA THR A 245 -11.73 27.74 19.35
C THR A 245 -11.87 27.43 20.83
N LYS A 246 -11.84 26.16 21.20
CA LYS A 246 -11.94 25.73 22.61
C LYS A 246 -10.84 26.32 23.48
N TYR A 247 -9.60 26.27 23.01
CA TYR A 247 -8.44 26.77 23.76
C TYR A 247 -8.29 28.29 23.71
N SER A 248 -8.78 28.98 22.68
CA SER A 248 -8.74 30.43 22.57
C SER A 248 -9.80 31.13 23.45
N LEU A 249 -10.97 30.50 23.60
CA LEU A 249 -12.10 31.07 24.28
C LEU A 249 -12.00 31.00 25.81
N THR A 250 -11.46 29.92 26.36
CA THR A 250 -11.45 29.73 27.81
C THR A 250 -10.26 30.39 28.49
N GLY A 251 -9.11 30.44 27.82
CA GLY A 251 -7.88 31.04 28.39
C GLY A 251 -7.44 30.42 29.72
N ASN A 252 -8.09 29.33 30.16
CA ASN A 252 -7.90 28.74 31.48
C ASN A 252 -6.76 27.72 31.47
N PRO A 253 -5.70 27.90 32.27
CA PRO A 253 -4.63 26.92 32.42
C PRO A 253 -5.08 25.54 32.85
N ALA A 254 -6.21 25.41 33.53
CA ALA A 254 -6.77 24.11 33.94
C ALA A 254 -7.25 23.26 32.78
N ASP A 255 -7.57 23.83 31.62
CA ASP A 255 -7.97 23.12 30.43
C ASP A 255 -6.80 22.39 29.76
N MET A 256 -5.56 22.65 30.20
CA MET A 256 -4.31 22.07 29.74
C MET A 256 -3.80 20.91 30.63
N GLN A 257 -4.65 20.32 31.43
CA GLN A 257 -4.28 19.22 32.34
C GLN A 257 -3.96 17.92 31.53
N PRO A 258 -3.11 17.02 32.07
CA PRO A 258 -2.66 15.80 31.39
C PRO A 258 -3.76 14.83 30.93
N GLY A 259 -5.01 15.03 31.37
CA GLY A 259 -6.16 14.21 30.95
C GLY A 259 -6.84 14.64 29.66
N ILE A 260 -6.37 15.69 28.97
CA ILE A 260 -6.99 16.20 27.74
C ILE A 260 -6.49 15.44 26.50
N LEU A 261 -5.25 14.93 26.50
CA LEU A 261 -4.73 14.11 25.40
C LEU A 261 -5.66 12.93 25.02
N PRO A 262 -6.15 12.11 25.96
CA PRO A 262 -7.08 11.02 25.62
C PRO A 262 -8.43 11.51 25.09
N GLN A 263 -8.88 12.71 25.45
CA GLN A 263 -10.14 13.27 24.94
C GLN A 263 -9.99 13.81 23.53
N LEU A 264 -8.79 14.29 23.16
CA LEU A 264 -8.45 14.72 21.81
C LEU A 264 -8.26 13.51 20.87
N GLU A 265 -7.66 12.44 21.35
CA GLU A 265 -7.54 11.17 20.63
C GLU A 265 -8.92 10.61 20.28
N THR A 266 -9.87 10.60 21.23
CA THR A 266 -11.26 10.16 20.97
C THR A 266 -12.06 11.07 20.03
N MET A 267 -11.64 12.30 19.81
CA MET A 267 -12.28 13.21 18.84
C MET A 267 -11.77 12.99 17.41
N VAL A 268 -10.57 12.46 17.27
CA VAL A 268 -9.95 12.14 15.97
C VAL A 268 -10.40 10.77 15.46
N GLU A 269 -10.75 9.83 16.36
CA GLU A 269 -11.23 8.48 16.00
C GLU A 269 -12.72 8.41 15.63
N LYS A 270 -13.48 9.47 15.77
CA LYS A 270 -14.88 9.59 15.34
C LYS A 270 -15.02 10.34 14.03
#